data_faf700077cd5b9405a4e68a1922c5717
#
_entry.id   faf700077cd5b9405a4e68a1922c5717
#
_cell.length_a   1.000
_cell.length_b   1.000
_cell.length_c   1.000
_cell.angle_alpha   90.00
_cell.angle_beta   90.00
_cell.angle_gamma   90.00
#
_symmetry.space_group_name_H-M   'P 1'
#
loop_
_entity.id
_entity.type
_entity.pdbx_description
1 polymer ?
#
loop_
_entity_poly.entity_id
_entity_poly.type
_entity_poly.pdbx_seq_one_letter_code
_entity_poly.pdbx_strand_id
1 'polypeptide(L)'
;MKYDYFFKLAKEKGIEECELKISESYNLSFSLFHSELDEYETNEGYSIIARGIINGKFGSASCDTWNKKKAEYLVDEIIKNALVIENDDPSLIYKGDAKYKKINTYNKELFEIPVSKKIEKLYELERAIKKGEGISEVPGVSYSESRSVDTLLNSHGLKLSQKNNYFFIVG
;
A
#
# COMPACT_ATOMS: atom_id res chain seq x y z
N MET A 1 -6.39 -20.59 5.10
CA MET A 1 -6.38 -19.22 4.46
C MET A 1 -5.13 -19.10 3.57
N LYS A 2 -5.11 -18.08 2.66
CA LYS A 2 -4.00 -17.85 1.71
C LYS A 2 -2.60 -17.79 2.39
N TYR A 3 -2.51 -17.27 3.60
CA TYR A 3 -1.25 -17.01 4.31
C TYR A 3 -0.94 -17.98 5.47
N ASP A 4 -1.80 -18.96 5.75
CA ASP A 4 -1.65 -19.89 6.89
C ASP A 4 -0.34 -20.70 6.83
N TYR A 5 0.14 -21.00 5.62
CA TYR A 5 1.39 -21.72 5.41
C TYR A 5 2.60 -20.95 5.97
N PHE A 6 2.64 -19.62 5.79
CA PHE A 6 3.70 -18.78 6.35
C PHE A 6 3.75 -18.88 7.88
N PHE A 7 2.62 -18.69 8.56
CA PHE A 7 2.56 -18.74 10.02
C PHE A 7 2.93 -20.13 10.58
N LYS A 8 2.47 -21.19 9.89
CA LYS A 8 2.84 -22.56 10.25
C LYS A 8 4.36 -22.77 10.13
N LEU A 9 4.94 -22.41 8.99
CA LEU A 9 6.36 -22.57 8.73
C LEU A 9 7.22 -21.71 9.66
N ALA A 10 6.82 -20.47 9.92
CA ALA A 10 7.51 -19.58 10.85
C ALA A 10 7.60 -20.20 12.25
N LYS A 11 6.49 -20.76 12.76
CA LYS A 11 6.47 -21.47 14.04
C LYS A 11 7.35 -22.72 14.02
N GLU A 12 7.29 -23.52 12.96
CA GLU A 12 8.12 -24.73 12.82
C GLU A 12 9.62 -24.41 12.81
N LYS A 13 10.01 -23.23 12.28
CA LYS A 13 11.40 -22.77 12.23
C LYS A 13 11.84 -21.94 13.45
N GLY A 14 11.02 -21.86 14.51
CA GLY A 14 11.38 -21.24 15.78
C GLY A 14 11.18 -19.71 15.82
N ILE A 15 10.45 -19.10 14.88
CA ILE A 15 10.03 -17.72 15.00
C ILE A 15 8.94 -17.65 16.08
N GLU A 16 9.20 -16.89 17.13
CA GLU A 16 8.36 -16.78 18.33
C GLU A 16 7.07 -16.03 18.05
N GLU A 17 7.19 -14.88 17.41
CA GLU A 17 6.09 -14.01 17.00
C GLU A 17 6.35 -13.49 15.59
N CYS A 18 5.31 -13.38 14.76
CA CYS A 18 5.46 -12.82 13.41
C CYS A 18 4.18 -12.15 12.92
N GLU A 19 4.37 -11.28 11.94
CA GLU A 19 3.28 -10.60 11.24
C GLU A 19 3.56 -10.44 9.75
N LEU A 20 2.48 -10.29 8.99
CA LEU A 20 2.47 -9.92 7.58
C LEU A 20 1.68 -8.63 7.41
N LYS A 21 2.29 -7.62 6.80
CA LYS A 21 1.61 -6.48 6.24
C LYS A 21 1.53 -6.66 4.72
N ILE A 22 0.33 -6.76 4.20
CA ILE A 22 0.04 -6.93 2.78
C ILE A 22 -0.58 -5.64 2.28
N SER A 23 -0.04 -5.06 1.22
CA SER A 23 -0.56 -3.87 0.57
C SER A 23 -0.83 -4.16 -0.90
N GLU A 24 -2.05 -3.88 -1.33
CA GLU A 24 -2.49 -3.93 -2.72
C GLU A 24 -2.88 -2.51 -3.13
N SER A 25 -2.39 -2.02 -4.26
CA SER A 25 -2.69 -0.67 -4.73
C SER A 25 -2.97 -0.65 -6.22
N TYR A 26 -3.78 0.33 -6.61
CA TYR A 26 -4.00 0.71 -7.99
C TYR A 26 -3.93 2.23 -8.08
N ASN A 27 -3.17 2.73 -9.04
CA ASN A 27 -3.01 4.15 -9.28
C ASN A 27 -3.35 4.43 -10.75
N LEU A 28 -4.02 5.56 -10.97
CA LEU A 28 -4.26 6.15 -12.27
C LEU A 28 -3.82 7.61 -12.21
N SER A 29 -2.99 8.02 -13.15
CA SER A 29 -2.60 9.42 -13.32
C SER A 29 -2.62 9.82 -14.78
N PHE A 30 -2.90 11.09 -15.03
CA PHE A 30 -2.79 11.71 -16.33
C PHE A 30 -2.61 13.22 -16.19
N SER A 31 -1.99 13.83 -17.18
CA SER A 31 -1.73 15.26 -17.21
C SER A 31 -2.13 15.87 -18.56
N LEU A 32 -2.42 17.16 -18.53
CA LEU A 32 -2.43 18.00 -19.73
C LEU A 32 -1.21 18.90 -19.71
N PHE A 33 -0.58 19.04 -20.86
CA PHE A 33 0.49 19.98 -21.12
C PHE A 33 0.09 20.81 -22.34
N HIS A 34 0.03 22.13 -22.19
CA HIS A 34 -0.45 23.05 -23.23
C HIS A 34 -1.80 22.65 -23.87
N SER A 35 -2.76 22.21 -23.03
CA SER A 35 -4.09 21.75 -23.45
C SER A 35 -4.11 20.44 -24.26
N GLU A 36 -3.06 19.66 -24.26
CA GLU A 36 -3.01 18.34 -24.85
C GLU A 36 -2.79 17.27 -23.78
N LEU A 37 -3.35 16.09 -23.94
CA LEU A 37 -3.09 14.97 -23.05
C LEU A 37 -1.65 14.52 -23.26
N ASP A 38 -0.81 14.68 -22.25
CA ASP A 38 0.61 14.43 -22.29
C ASP A 38 0.97 13.06 -21.70
N GLU A 39 0.55 12.82 -20.47
CA GLU A 39 0.83 11.56 -19.77
C GLU A 39 -0.49 10.84 -19.44
N TYR A 40 -0.45 9.52 -19.50
CA TYR A 40 -1.51 8.64 -19.02
C TYR A 40 -0.88 7.34 -18.50
N GLU A 41 -0.97 7.12 -17.19
CA GLU A 41 -0.37 5.97 -16.55
C GLU A 41 -1.34 5.23 -15.66
N THR A 42 -1.23 3.90 -15.66
CA THR A 42 -1.85 3.03 -14.67
C THR A 42 -0.79 2.14 -14.05
N ASN A 43 -0.86 1.97 -12.73
CA ASN A 43 0.07 1.12 -11.99
C ASN A 43 -0.69 0.27 -10.98
N GLU A 44 -0.39 -1.02 -10.96
CA GLU A 44 -0.84 -1.94 -9.92
C GLU A 44 0.33 -2.36 -9.05
N GLY A 45 0.18 -2.22 -7.75
CA GLY A 45 1.19 -2.58 -6.76
C GLY A 45 0.70 -3.71 -5.86
N TYR A 46 1.59 -4.64 -5.56
CA TYR A 46 1.40 -5.67 -4.55
C TYR A 46 2.68 -5.82 -3.76
N SER A 47 2.59 -5.69 -2.45
CA SER A 47 3.75 -5.87 -1.57
C SER A 47 3.38 -6.61 -0.30
N ILE A 48 4.30 -7.41 0.19
CA ILE A 48 4.22 -8.08 1.48
C ILE A 48 5.48 -7.74 2.25
N ILE A 49 5.31 -7.22 3.45
CA ILE A 49 6.36 -7.08 4.45
C ILE A 49 6.07 -8.11 5.54
N ALA A 50 7.02 -9.00 5.76
CA ALA A 50 6.99 -9.97 6.83
C ALA A 50 7.97 -9.57 7.92
N ARG A 51 7.55 -9.65 9.18
CA ARG A 51 8.39 -9.38 10.35
C ARG A 51 8.27 -10.53 11.33
N GLY A 52 9.34 -10.80 12.07
CA GLY A 52 9.31 -11.83 13.09
C GLY A 52 10.37 -11.64 14.16
N ILE A 53 10.15 -12.28 15.31
CA ILE A 53 11.04 -12.28 16.46
C ILE A 53 11.59 -13.69 16.63
N ILE A 54 12.90 -13.80 16.73
CA ILE A 54 13.61 -15.04 17.04
C ILE A 54 14.75 -14.74 18.03
N ASN A 55 14.80 -15.46 19.15
CA ASN A 55 15.74 -15.22 20.25
C ASN A 55 15.71 -13.75 20.72
N GLY A 56 14.51 -13.14 20.81
CA GLY A 56 14.34 -11.75 21.19
C GLY A 56 14.79 -10.72 20.16
N LYS A 57 15.28 -11.12 18.98
CA LYS A 57 15.78 -10.25 17.91
C LYS A 57 14.76 -10.14 16.78
N PHE A 58 14.69 -8.96 16.18
CA PHE A 58 13.73 -8.62 15.15
C PHE A 58 14.32 -8.79 13.75
N GLY A 59 13.69 -9.64 12.93
CA GLY A 59 14.02 -9.76 11.51
C GLY A 59 12.87 -9.33 10.63
N SER A 60 13.17 -8.82 9.44
CA SER A 60 12.17 -8.45 8.44
C SER A 60 12.61 -8.84 7.03
N ALA A 61 11.62 -9.10 6.19
CA ALA A 61 11.83 -9.37 4.77
C ALA A 61 10.60 -8.92 3.97
N SER A 62 10.74 -8.72 2.68
CA SER A 62 9.65 -8.30 1.81
C SER A 62 9.66 -9.02 0.46
N CYS A 63 8.50 -9.05 -0.17
CA CYS A 63 8.33 -9.52 -1.54
C CYS A 63 7.14 -8.82 -2.21
N ASP A 64 7.09 -8.91 -3.53
CA ASP A 64 6.08 -8.30 -4.40
C ASP A 64 5.08 -9.31 -5.00
N THR A 65 5.22 -10.58 -4.65
CA THR A 65 4.33 -11.65 -5.12
C THR A 65 4.10 -12.66 -4.00
N TRP A 66 3.04 -13.48 -4.12
CA TRP A 66 2.73 -14.50 -3.14
C TRP A 66 2.58 -15.88 -3.74
N ASN A 67 3.41 -16.81 -3.27
CA ASN A 67 3.29 -18.25 -3.47
C ASN A 67 4.01 -18.98 -2.32
N LYS A 68 4.00 -20.33 -2.35
CA LYS A 68 4.64 -21.15 -1.33
C LYS A 68 6.14 -20.88 -1.20
N LYS A 69 6.86 -20.74 -2.31
CA LYS A 69 8.31 -20.45 -2.30
C LYS A 69 8.62 -19.06 -1.69
N LYS A 70 7.75 -18.08 -1.95
CA LYS A 70 7.90 -16.75 -1.34
C LYS A 70 7.62 -16.76 0.17
N ALA A 71 6.68 -17.58 0.65
CA ALA A 71 6.49 -17.77 2.08
C ALA A 71 7.72 -18.39 2.74
N GLU A 72 8.33 -19.41 2.11
CA GLU A 72 9.59 -20.02 2.57
C GLU A 72 10.73 -19.00 2.58
N TYR A 73 10.89 -18.24 1.50
CA TYR A 73 11.88 -17.17 1.39
C TYR A 73 11.73 -16.14 2.52
N LEU A 74 10.50 -15.65 2.78
CA LEU A 74 10.26 -14.65 3.82
C LEU A 74 10.65 -15.17 5.21
N VAL A 75 10.31 -16.42 5.52
CA VAL A 75 10.67 -17.03 6.81
C VAL A 75 12.19 -17.15 6.95
N ASP A 76 12.88 -17.60 5.90
CA ASP A 76 14.34 -17.77 5.92
C ASP A 76 15.08 -16.43 6.06
N GLU A 77 14.61 -15.40 5.35
CA GLU A 77 15.20 -14.06 5.43
C GLU A 77 14.92 -13.37 6.79
N ILE A 78 13.74 -13.58 7.39
CA ILE A 78 13.47 -13.11 8.76
C ILE A 78 14.50 -13.67 9.72
N ILE A 79 14.77 -14.97 9.66
CA ILE A 79 15.74 -15.65 10.54
C ILE A 79 17.14 -15.11 10.30
N LYS A 80 17.59 -15.02 9.06
CA LYS A 80 18.92 -14.49 8.70
C LYS A 80 19.09 -13.05 9.18
N ASN A 81 18.11 -12.20 8.92
CA ASN A 81 18.17 -10.78 9.26
C ASN A 81 18.12 -10.57 10.78
N ALA A 82 17.36 -11.38 11.53
CA ALA A 82 17.38 -11.33 12.99
C ALA A 82 18.75 -11.71 13.59
N LEU A 83 19.46 -12.67 12.97
CA LEU A 83 20.77 -13.14 13.47
C LEU A 83 21.88 -12.10 13.38
N VAL A 84 21.79 -11.13 12.46
CA VAL A 84 22.80 -10.08 12.27
C VAL A 84 22.48 -8.80 13.07
N ILE A 85 21.33 -8.73 13.74
CA ILE A 85 20.96 -7.59 14.58
C ILE A 85 21.72 -7.68 15.91
N GLU A 86 22.52 -6.67 16.21
CA GLU A 86 23.27 -6.54 17.46
C GLU A 86 22.52 -5.76 18.55
N ASN A 87 21.39 -5.11 18.19
CA ASN A 87 20.61 -4.29 19.11
C ASN A 87 19.81 -5.18 20.08
N ASP A 88 19.85 -4.82 21.36
CA ASP A 88 19.13 -5.50 22.44
C ASP A 88 17.80 -4.81 22.80
N ASP A 89 17.31 -3.86 21.98
CA ASP A 89 16.02 -3.22 22.19
C ASP A 89 14.89 -4.26 22.10
N PRO A 90 13.97 -4.26 23.07
CA PRO A 90 12.87 -5.22 23.08
C PRO A 90 11.96 -4.99 21.86
N SER A 91 11.88 -5.99 21.01
CA SER A 91 10.99 -5.99 19.85
C SER A 91 9.65 -6.64 20.20
N LEU A 92 8.56 -6.07 19.70
CA LEU A 92 7.21 -6.55 19.97
C LEU A 92 6.40 -6.69 18.69
N ILE A 93 5.65 -7.77 18.59
CA ILE A 93 4.52 -7.90 17.65
C ILE A 93 3.24 -7.63 18.45
N TYR A 94 2.48 -6.66 17.97
CA TYR A 94 1.26 -6.22 18.68
C TYR A 94 0.23 -7.34 18.75
N LYS A 95 -0.26 -7.65 19.98
CA LYS A 95 -1.15 -8.80 20.24
C LYS A 95 -2.59 -8.60 19.74
N GLY A 96 -3.01 -7.37 19.48
CA GLY A 96 -4.34 -7.09 18.93
C GLY A 96 -5.44 -7.01 20.00
N ASP A 97 -5.11 -6.55 21.21
CA ASP A 97 -6.02 -6.42 22.35
C ASP A 97 -6.86 -5.13 22.36
N ALA A 98 -6.54 -4.18 21.47
CA ALA A 98 -7.31 -2.95 21.34
C ALA A 98 -8.63 -3.15 20.58
N LYS A 99 -9.63 -2.31 20.92
CA LYS A 99 -10.86 -2.19 20.13
C LYS A 99 -10.63 -1.22 18.97
N TYR A 100 -10.72 -1.72 17.76
CA TYR A 100 -10.59 -0.90 16.54
C TYR A 100 -11.93 -0.30 16.15
N LYS A 101 -11.96 1.01 15.91
CA LYS A 101 -13.10 1.68 15.30
C LYS A 101 -13.10 1.40 13.81
N LYS A 102 -14.26 1.02 13.27
CA LYS A 102 -14.43 0.90 11.82
C LYS A 102 -14.56 2.31 11.25
N ILE A 103 -13.57 2.72 10.46
CA ILE A 103 -13.57 3.99 9.74
C ILE A 103 -13.74 3.68 8.26
N ASN A 104 -14.70 4.36 7.61
CA ASN A 104 -14.86 4.24 6.16
C ASN A 104 -14.09 5.38 5.48
N THR A 105 -12.99 5.04 4.83
CA THR A 105 -12.12 5.95 4.07
C THR A 105 -12.14 5.61 2.57
N TYR A 106 -13.12 4.79 2.15
CA TYR A 106 -13.25 4.34 0.77
C TYR A 106 -14.58 4.78 0.17
N ASN A 107 -14.51 5.61 -0.88
CA ASN A 107 -15.65 5.95 -1.72
C ASN A 107 -15.61 5.12 -3.02
N LYS A 108 -16.53 4.17 -3.16
CA LYS A 108 -16.62 3.32 -4.36
C LYS A 108 -16.94 4.08 -5.64
N GLU A 109 -17.70 5.18 -5.53
CA GLU A 109 -18.17 5.96 -6.67
C GLU A 109 -17.02 6.59 -7.47
N LEU A 110 -15.87 6.87 -6.82
CA LEU A 110 -14.70 7.42 -7.51
C LEU A 110 -14.27 6.55 -8.70
N PHE A 111 -14.34 5.22 -8.56
CA PHE A 111 -13.91 4.28 -9.61
C PHE A 111 -15.03 3.92 -10.60
N GLU A 112 -16.28 4.29 -10.28
CA GLU A 112 -17.43 4.17 -11.20
C GLU A 112 -17.45 5.33 -12.21
N ILE A 113 -16.77 6.44 -11.93
CA ILE A 113 -16.66 7.59 -12.85
C ILE A 113 -15.77 7.19 -14.04
N PRO A 114 -16.29 7.27 -15.28
CA PRO A 114 -15.50 7.01 -16.47
C PRO A 114 -14.26 7.92 -16.56
N VAL A 115 -13.13 7.38 -17.00
CA VAL A 115 -11.88 8.15 -17.14
C VAL A 115 -12.07 9.37 -18.05
N SER A 116 -12.86 9.26 -19.13
CA SER A 116 -13.20 10.38 -20.01
C SER A 116 -13.80 11.57 -19.26
N LYS A 117 -14.64 11.30 -18.24
CA LYS A 117 -15.22 12.36 -17.40
C LYS A 117 -14.18 13.00 -16.48
N LYS A 118 -13.22 12.24 -16.00
CA LYS A 118 -12.12 12.77 -15.20
C LYS A 118 -11.21 13.66 -16.04
N ILE A 119 -10.90 13.24 -17.27
CA ILE A 119 -10.14 14.04 -18.23
C ILE A 119 -10.90 15.34 -18.58
N GLU A 120 -12.22 15.27 -18.82
CA GLU A 120 -13.05 16.46 -19.07
C GLU A 120 -12.93 17.47 -17.92
N LYS A 121 -12.93 17.00 -16.65
CA LYS A 121 -12.76 17.86 -15.47
C LYS A 121 -11.37 18.51 -15.43
N LEU A 122 -10.36 17.83 -15.91
CA LEU A 122 -9.01 18.40 -16.00
C LEU A 122 -8.95 19.55 -17.02
N TYR A 123 -9.59 19.38 -18.18
CA TYR A 123 -9.74 20.48 -19.14
C TYR A 123 -10.55 21.65 -18.59
N GLU A 124 -11.60 21.37 -17.80
CA GLU A 124 -12.38 22.42 -17.12
C GLU A 124 -11.52 23.22 -16.16
N LEU A 125 -10.67 22.54 -15.35
CA LEU A 125 -9.74 23.19 -14.42
C LEU A 125 -8.76 24.09 -15.18
N GLU A 126 -8.11 23.57 -16.22
CA GLU A 126 -7.17 24.35 -17.03
C GLU A 126 -7.82 25.62 -17.60
N ARG A 127 -9.03 25.47 -18.17
CA ARG A 127 -9.79 26.63 -18.68
C ARG A 127 -10.17 27.62 -17.60
N ALA A 128 -10.46 27.16 -16.39
CA ALA A 128 -10.79 28.01 -15.27
C ALA A 128 -9.57 28.80 -14.79
N ILE A 129 -8.43 28.18 -14.68
CA ILE A 129 -7.17 28.83 -14.31
C ILE A 129 -6.76 29.89 -15.34
N LYS A 130 -6.83 29.58 -16.65
CA LYS A 130 -6.53 30.50 -17.74
C LYS A 130 -7.37 31.79 -17.76
N LYS A 131 -8.54 31.79 -17.10
CA LYS A 131 -9.40 32.97 -16.96
C LYS A 131 -8.99 33.88 -15.79
N GLY A 132 -8.06 33.43 -14.95
CA GLY A 132 -7.58 34.21 -13.80
C GLY A 132 -6.86 35.48 -14.24
N GLU A 133 -7.13 36.60 -13.56
CA GLU A 133 -6.43 37.86 -13.83
C GLU A 133 -4.94 37.69 -13.52
N GLY A 134 -4.09 38.15 -14.44
CA GLY A 134 -2.63 38.05 -14.32
C GLY A 134 -2.04 36.67 -14.67
N ILE A 135 -2.84 35.70 -15.05
CA ILE A 135 -2.34 34.41 -15.52
C ILE A 135 -1.99 34.53 -17.03
N SER A 136 -0.71 34.45 -17.34
CA SER A 136 -0.22 34.48 -18.71
C SER A 136 -0.16 33.11 -19.35
N GLU A 137 0.08 32.07 -18.57
CA GLU A 137 0.24 30.71 -19.03
C GLU A 137 -0.15 29.68 -17.95
N VAL A 138 -0.68 28.54 -18.37
CA VAL A 138 -0.88 27.33 -17.56
C VAL A 138 -0.10 26.23 -18.24
N PRO A 139 1.13 25.94 -17.80
CA PRO A 139 1.97 24.95 -18.49
C PRO A 139 1.39 23.54 -18.38
N GLY A 140 0.76 23.21 -17.24
CA GLY A 140 0.14 21.91 -17.08
C GLY A 140 -0.84 21.83 -15.94
N VAL A 141 -1.72 20.85 -16.03
CA VAL A 141 -2.62 20.42 -14.97
C VAL A 141 -2.59 18.91 -14.87
N SER A 142 -2.76 18.35 -13.68
CA SER A 142 -2.67 16.91 -13.46
C SER A 142 -3.81 16.35 -12.62
N TYR A 143 -4.13 15.10 -12.87
CA TYR A 143 -5.04 14.28 -12.10
C TYR A 143 -4.31 13.02 -11.62
N SER A 144 -4.52 12.66 -10.37
CA SER A 144 -4.04 11.38 -9.84
C SER A 144 -5.09 10.81 -8.89
N GLU A 145 -5.35 9.52 -9.00
CA GLU A 145 -6.17 8.79 -8.05
C GLU A 145 -5.49 7.49 -7.62
N SER A 146 -5.73 7.10 -6.40
CA SER A 146 -5.22 5.86 -5.83
C SER A 146 -6.30 5.14 -5.05
N ARG A 147 -6.26 3.82 -5.09
CA ARG A 147 -6.95 2.95 -4.14
C ARG A 147 -5.97 1.97 -3.55
N SER A 148 -6.15 1.66 -2.28
CA SER A 148 -5.36 0.64 -1.60
C SER A 148 -6.20 -0.26 -0.73
N VAL A 149 -5.71 -1.47 -0.53
CA VAL A 149 -6.18 -2.41 0.48
C VAL A 149 -4.97 -2.84 1.30
N ASP A 150 -4.94 -2.42 2.56
CA ASP A 150 -3.92 -2.82 3.50
C ASP A 150 -4.47 -3.89 4.43
N THR A 151 -3.74 -4.98 4.59
CA THR A 151 -4.10 -6.09 5.48
C THR A 151 -2.94 -6.39 6.42
N LEU A 152 -3.22 -6.47 7.72
CA LEU A 152 -2.30 -6.87 8.75
C LEU A 152 -2.77 -8.19 9.37
N LEU A 153 -1.89 -9.18 9.36
CA LEU A 153 -2.09 -10.49 9.97
C LEU A 153 -0.94 -10.77 10.93
N ASN A 154 -1.19 -11.38 12.09
CA ASN A 154 -0.11 -11.80 12.96
C ASN A 154 -0.32 -13.18 13.58
N SER A 155 0.71 -13.70 14.25
CA SER A 155 0.73 -15.00 14.93
C SER A 155 -0.19 -15.07 16.16
N HIS A 156 -0.67 -13.93 16.69
CA HIS A 156 -1.63 -13.85 17.78
C HIS A 156 -3.09 -13.92 17.30
N GLY A 157 -3.33 -14.08 15.99
CA GLY A 157 -4.67 -14.16 15.41
C GLY A 157 -5.26 -12.80 15.00
N LEU A 158 -4.51 -11.70 15.13
CA LEU A 158 -4.94 -10.41 14.63
C LEU A 158 -5.14 -10.49 13.11
N LYS A 159 -6.29 -9.96 12.68
CA LYS A 159 -6.63 -9.80 11.27
C LYS A 159 -7.35 -8.48 11.06
N LEU A 160 -6.65 -7.52 10.52
CA LEU A 160 -7.17 -6.20 10.18
C LEU A 160 -7.06 -5.98 8.68
N SER A 161 -8.05 -5.32 8.10
CA SER A 161 -7.98 -4.88 6.72
C SER A 161 -8.69 -3.53 6.59
N GLN A 162 -8.07 -2.62 5.85
CA GLN A 162 -8.61 -1.31 5.56
C GLN A 162 -8.52 -1.05 4.06
N LYS A 163 -9.57 -0.43 3.53
CA LYS A 163 -9.59 0.08 2.16
C LYS A 163 -9.56 1.60 2.20
N ASN A 164 -8.75 2.18 1.35
CA ASN A 164 -8.64 3.63 1.19
C ASN A 164 -8.68 3.99 -0.29
N ASN A 165 -9.16 5.16 -0.59
CA ASN A 165 -8.92 5.80 -1.87
C ASN A 165 -8.92 7.33 -1.71
N TYR A 166 -8.24 7.97 -2.64
CA TYR A 166 -8.18 9.42 -2.75
C TYR A 166 -7.90 9.82 -4.20
N PHE A 167 -8.09 11.08 -4.49
CA PHE A 167 -7.67 11.69 -5.73
C PHE A 167 -7.17 13.10 -5.50
N PHE A 168 -6.36 13.57 -6.43
CA PHE A 168 -5.88 14.94 -6.52
C PHE A 168 -6.14 15.49 -7.91
N ILE A 169 -6.48 16.76 -7.98
CA ILE A 169 -6.46 17.56 -9.20
C ILE A 169 -5.61 18.78 -8.87
N VAL A 170 -4.60 19.05 -9.67
CA VAL A 170 -3.64 20.14 -9.43
C VAL A 170 -3.44 20.90 -10.74
N GLY A 171 -3.31 22.23 -10.60
CA GLY A 171 -2.98 23.12 -11.69
C GLY A 171 -2.38 24.43 -11.22
#